data_46daff2683fd47d6f7892af0ab9b8701
#
_entry.id   46daff2683fd47d6f7892af0ab9b8701
#
_cell.length_a   1.000
_cell.length_b   1.000
_cell.length_c   1.000
_cell.angle_alpha   90.00
_cell.angle_beta   90.00
_cell.angle_gamma   90.00
#
_symmetry.space_group_name_H-M   'P 1'
#
loop_
_entity.id
_entity.type
_entity.pdbx_description
1 polymer ?
#
loop_
_entity_poly.entity_id
_entity_poly.type
_entity_poly.pdbx_seq_one_letter_code
_entity_poly.pdbx_strand_id
1 'polypeptide(L)'
;DFLCRGVCKIKTDQHISGSICARRMVVEKKTTVLVTGTIRVENIWIQGSLEGTLTADETVTIHRHAKFLGDITARRLIIEEGGTHQGAFTRLT
;
A
#
# COMPACT_ATOMS: atom_id res chain seq x y z
N ASP A 1 -13.48 -2.91 -10.98
CA ASP A 1 -12.10 -3.38 -10.84
C ASP A 1 -11.14 -2.41 -11.49
N PHE A 2 -10.04 -2.19 -10.80
CA PHE A 2 -8.98 -1.32 -11.30
C PHE A 2 -7.75 -2.16 -11.55
N LEU A 3 -7.28 -2.19 -12.79
CA LEU A 3 -6.10 -2.95 -13.17
C LEU A 3 -5.02 -2.02 -13.68
N CYS A 4 -3.87 -2.03 -13.03
CA CYS A 4 -2.74 -1.22 -13.43
C CYS A 4 -1.54 -2.12 -13.70
N ARG A 5 -0.99 -2.05 -14.92
CA ARG A 5 0.18 -2.82 -15.28
C ARG A 5 1.41 -1.93 -15.16
N GLY A 6 2.45 -2.43 -14.49
CA GLY A 6 3.69 -1.70 -14.30
C GLY A 6 3.60 -0.79 -13.10
N VAL A 7 3.96 0.48 -13.25
CA VAL A 7 4.05 1.43 -12.15
C VAL A 7 2.75 2.20 -12.01
N CYS A 8 2.20 2.20 -10.81
CA CYS A 8 1.01 2.96 -10.49
C CYS A 8 1.37 4.04 -9.46
N LYS A 9 1.22 5.29 -9.85
CA LYS A 9 1.45 6.43 -8.96
C LYS A 9 0.14 7.07 -8.56
N ILE A 10 -0.04 7.29 -7.28
CA ILE A 10 -1.23 7.96 -6.77
C ILE A 10 -0.78 9.29 -6.17
N LYS A 11 -1.24 10.38 -6.79
CA LYS A 11 -0.84 11.73 -6.40
C LYS A 11 -1.95 12.53 -5.74
N THR A 12 -3.17 12.03 -5.77
CA THR A 12 -4.31 12.71 -5.19
C THR A 12 -5.11 11.74 -4.35
N ASP A 13 -5.91 12.29 -3.44
CA ASP A 13 -6.77 11.47 -2.60
C ASP A 13 -7.72 10.67 -3.46
N GLN A 14 -7.85 9.38 -3.17
CA GLN A 14 -8.69 8.49 -3.94
C GLN A 14 -9.43 7.50 -3.06
N HIS A 15 -10.61 7.13 -3.52
CA HIS A 15 -11.37 6.05 -2.93
C HIS A 15 -11.55 4.99 -4.00
N ILE A 16 -11.00 3.82 -3.75
CA ILE A 16 -10.99 2.75 -4.73
C ILE A 16 -11.80 1.57 -4.20
N SER A 17 -12.77 1.12 -5.00
CA SER A 17 -13.53 -0.08 -4.69
C SER A 17 -13.10 -1.18 -5.64
N GLY A 18 -13.05 -2.42 -5.14
CA GLY A 18 -12.66 -3.56 -5.93
C GLY A 18 -11.19 -3.90 -5.75
N SER A 19 -10.57 -4.47 -6.77
CA SER A 19 -9.21 -4.97 -6.67
C SER A 19 -8.24 -4.14 -7.50
N ILE A 20 -7.06 -3.92 -6.96
CA ILE A 20 -5.96 -3.28 -7.68
C ILE A 20 -4.86 -4.32 -7.87
N CYS A 21 -4.34 -4.40 -9.08
CA CYS A 21 -3.21 -5.28 -9.38
C CYS A 21 -2.16 -4.47 -10.14
N ALA A 22 -0.98 -4.36 -9.56
CA ALA A 22 0.11 -3.59 -10.16
C ALA A 22 1.44 -4.23 -9.81
N ARG A 23 2.49 -3.90 -10.53
CA ARG A 23 3.83 -4.34 -10.17
C ARG A 23 4.45 -3.42 -9.13
N ARG A 24 4.34 -2.14 -9.35
CA ARG A 24 4.81 -1.13 -8.41
C ARG A 24 3.73 -0.13 -8.14
N MET A 25 3.63 0.25 -6.91
CA MET A 25 2.69 1.28 -6.52
C MET A 25 3.40 2.29 -5.64
N VAL A 26 3.16 3.56 -5.92
CA VAL A 26 3.72 4.64 -5.12
C VAL A 26 2.57 5.54 -4.68
N VAL A 27 2.43 5.72 -3.38
CA VAL A 27 1.47 6.66 -2.81
C VAL A 27 2.26 7.89 -2.40
N GLU A 28 1.96 9.02 -3.04
CA GLU A 28 2.70 10.25 -2.82
C GLU A 28 2.43 10.87 -1.45
N LYS A 29 3.27 11.80 -1.06
CA LYS A 29 3.11 12.50 0.21
C LYS A 29 1.80 13.25 0.27
N LYS A 30 1.21 13.32 1.45
CA LYS A 30 -0.04 14.03 1.72
C LYS A 30 -1.23 13.50 0.91
N THR A 31 -1.14 12.27 0.45
CA THR A 31 -2.20 11.61 -0.29
C THR A 31 -2.88 10.62 0.62
N THR A 32 -4.20 10.61 0.61
CA THR A 32 -4.99 9.64 1.36
C THR A 32 -5.68 8.71 0.38
N VAL A 33 -5.43 7.42 0.51
CA VAL A 33 -6.06 6.42 -0.34
C VAL A 33 -6.88 5.48 0.53
N LEU A 34 -8.15 5.37 0.21
CA LEU A 34 -9.05 4.44 0.87
C LEU A 34 -9.43 3.34 -0.12
N VAL A 35 -9.11 2.11 0.22
CA VAL A 35 -9.41 0.97 -0.63
C VAL A 35 -10.36 0.04 0.11
N THR A 36 -11.53 -0.19 -0.46
CA THR A 36 -12.51 -1.08 0.16
C THR A 36 -12.42 -2.51 -0.37
N GLY A 37 -11.44 -2.78 -1.22
CA GLY A 37 -11.18 -4.13 -1.73
C GLY A 37 -9.78 -4.57 -1.37
N THR A 38 -9.14 -5.25 -2.30
CA THR A 38 -7.81 -5.81 -2.10
C THR A 38 -6.81 -5.15 -3.04
N ILE A 39 -5.66 -4.78 -2.51
CA ILE A 39 -4.55 -4.30 -3.32
C ILE A 39 -3.53 -5.44 -3.45
N ARG A 40 -3.16 -5.75 -4.68
CA ARG A 40 -2.14 -6.77 -4.93
C ARG A 40 -1.02 -6.16 -5.77
N VAL A 41 0.18 -6.12 -5.21
CA VAL A 41 1.32 -5.50 -5.88
C VAL A 41 2.57 -6.33 -5.58
N GLU A 42 3.63 -6.11 -6.35
CA GLU A 42 4.92 -6.70 -6.03
C GLU A 42 5.67 -5.81 -5.04
N ASN A 43 5.78 -4.54 -5.36
CA ASN A 43 6.45 -3.57 -4.50
C ASN A 43 5.55 -2.37 -4.29
N ILE A 44 5.55 -1.83 -3.09
CA ILE A 44 4.78 -0.63 -2.81
C ILE A 44 5.59 0.31 -1.93
N TRP A 45 5.56 1.59 -2.27
CA TRP A 45 6.10 2.65 -1.45
C TRP A 45 4.97 3.55 -0.99
N ILE A 46 4.81 3.68 0.31
CA ILE A 46 3.76 4.48 0.89
C ILE A 46 4.40 5.71 1.53
N GLN A 47 4.11 6.87 0.98
CA GLN A 47 4.57 8.15 1.51
C GLN A 47 3.43 8.97 2.11
N GLY A 48 2.20 8.57 1.84
CA GLY A 48 1.02 9.20 2.39
C GLY A 48 0.26 8.24 3.28
N SER A 49 -1.06 8.35 3.26
CA SER A 49 -1.93 7.48 4.05
C SER A 49 -2.60 6.45 3.16
N LEU A 50 -2.63 5.22 3.61
CA LEU A 50 -3.30 4.14 2.89
C LEU A 50 -4.12 3.32 3.87
N GLU A 51 -5.35 3.01 3.48
CA GLU A 51 -6.24 2.22 4.32
C GLU A 51 -6.86 1.12 3.47
N GLY A 52 -6.90 -0.10 4.01
CA GLY A 52 -7.49 -1.25 3.33
C GLY A 52 -6.66 -2.51 3.50
N THR A 53 -6.89 -3.49 2.62
CA THR A 53 -6.16 -4.76 2.63
C THR A 53 -5.10 -4.73 1.54
N LEU A 54 -3.86 -4.96 1.92
CA LEU A 54 -2.73 -4.93 1.01
C LEU A 54 -2.05 -6.29 0.96
N THR A 55 -1.86 -6.80 -0.25
CA THR A 55 -1.07 -8.00 -0.47
C THR A 55 0.09 -7.65 -1.39
N ALA A 56 1.30 -7.80 -0.91
CA ALA A 56 2.49 -7.55 -1.70
C ALA A 56 3.29 -8.84 -1.85
N ASP A 57 3.68 -9.16 -3.08
CA ASP A 57 4.44 -10.38 -3.33
C ASP A 57 5.90 -10.22 -2.95
N GLU A 58 6.37 -9.01 -2.79
CA GLU A 58 7.77 -8.74 -2.45
C GLU A 58 7.90 -7.87 -1.23
N THR A 59 7.94 -6.57 -1.40
CA THR A 59 8.29 -5.64 -0.32
C THR A 59 7.27 -4.54 -0.17
N VAL A 60 6.92 -4.25 1.08
CA VAL A 60 6.15 -3.06 1.44
C VAL A 60 7.08 -2.11 2.17
N THR A 61 7.21 -0.89 1.66
CA THR A 61 8.02 0.15 2.31
C THR A 61 7.12 1.28 2.77
N ILE A 62 7.13 1.54 4.06
CA ILE A 62 6.39 2.64 4.65
C ILE A 62 7.39 3.74 5.00
N HIS A 63 7.30 4.85 4.29
CA HIS A 63 8.25 5.95 4.46
C HIS A 63 7.93 6.79 5.68
N ARG A 64 8.81 7.72 5.98
CA ARG A 64 8.59 8.72 7.01
C ARG A 64 7.25 9.40 6.84
N HIS A 65 6.55 9.63 7.92
CA HIS A 65 5.24 10.30 7.93
C HIS A 65 4.16 9.57 7.16
N ALA A 66 4.44 8.35 6.71
CA ALA A 66 3.43 7.53 6.08
C ALA A 66 2.60 6.82 7.15
N LYS A 67 1.36 6.49 6.79
CA LYS A 67 0.46 5.82 7.71
C LYS A 67 -0.29 4.74 6.95
N PHE A 68 -0.30 3.55 7.51
CA PHE A 68 -1.08 2.45 6.95
C PHE A 68 -2.04 1.91 7.99
N LEU A 69 -3.30 1.80 7.60
CA LEU A 69 -4.33 1.22 8.45
C LEU A 69 -4.92 0.02 7.74
N GLY A 70 -4.97 -1.12 8.41
CA GLY A 70 -5.56 -2.34 7.86
C GLY A 70 -4.58 -3.50 7.86
N ASP A 71 -4.86 -4.49 7.02
CA ASP A 71 -4.07 -5.71 6.98
C ASP A 71 -3.05 -5.67 5.85
N ILE A 72 -1.83 -6.07 6.18
CA ILE A 72 -0.76 -6.20 5.20
C ILE A 72 -0.32 -7.66 5.15
N THR A 73 -0.20 -8.19 3.93
CA THR A 73 0.42 -9.49 3.69
C THR A 73 1.58 -9.27 2.73
N ALA A 74 2.79 -9.59 3.16
CA ALA A 74 3.97 -9.35 2.33
C ALA A 74 5.10 -10.28 2.75
N ARG A 75 6.08 -10.43 1.87
CA ARG A 75 7.30 -11.18 2.23
C ARG A 75 8.18 -10.34 3.13
N ARG A 76 8.22 -9.05 2.90
CA ARG A 76 9.07 -8.15 3.67
C ARG A 76 8.34 -6.84 3.93
N LEU A 77 8.41 -6.38 5.14
CA LEU A 77 7.83 -5.10 5.53
C LEU A 77 8.93 -4.22 6.08
N ILE A 78 9.08 -3.03 5.51
CA ILE A 78 10.04 -2.05 5.95
C ILE A 78 9.28 -0.81 6.39
N ILE A 79 9.46 -0.43 7.64
CA ILE A 79 8.87 0.79 8.19
C ILE A 79 10.01 1.72 8.56
N GLU A 80 10.07 2.87 7.91
CA GLU A 80 11.08 3.86 8.22
C GLU A 80 10.73 4.61 9.49
N GLU A 81 11.72 5.26 10.06
CA GLU A 81 11.50 6.02 11.28
C GLU A 81 10.44 7.09 11.05
N GLY A 82 9.42 7.11 11.90
CA GLY A 82 8.31 8.03 11.76
C GLY A 82 7.12 7.46 11.00
N GLY A 83 7.27 6.30 10.37
CA GLY A 83 6.15 5.63 9.72
C GLY A 83 5.29 4.91 10.73
N THR A 84 4.01 4.74 10.41
CA THR A 84 3.04 4.11 11.29
C THR A 84 2.28 3.02 10.56
N HIS A 85 2.12 1.89 11.22
CA HIS A 85 1.27 0.81 10.74
C HIS A 85 0.35 0.36 11.86
N GLN A 86 -0.93 0.31 11.58
CA GLN A 86 -1.94 -0.20 12.51
C GLN A 86 -2.73 -1.29 11.83
N GLY A 87 -2.91 -2.41 12.52
CA GLY A 87 -3.62 -3.55 11.99
C GLY A 87 -2.76 -4.79 12.01
N ALA A 88 -3.14 -5.80 11.26
CA ALA A 88 -2.43 -7.06 11.23
C ALA A 88 -1.38 -7.09 10.12
N PHE A 89 -0.30 -7.80 10.39
CA PHE A 89 0.72 -8.07 9.38
C PHE A 89 0.92 -9.56 9.28
N THR A 90 0.80 -10.10 8.07
CA THR A 90 1.02 -11.52 7.81
C THR A 90 2.20 -11.65 6.84
N ARG A 91 3.15 -12.47 7.21
CA ARG A 91 4.31 -12.71 6.37
C ARG A 91 4.04 -13.87 5.42
N LEU A 92 4.38 -13.70 4.15
CA LEU A 92 4.10 -14.69 3.10
C LEU A 92 5.03 -15.92 3.13
N THR A 93 6.16 -15.85 3.73
CA THR A 93 7.07 -17.00 3.77
C THR A 93 6.92 -17.84 5.01
#